data_bd60e4122ad8203e32571f892a6dbf5c
#
_entry.id   bd60e4122ad8203e32571f892a6dbf5c
#
_cell.length_a   1.000
_cell.length_b   1.000
_cell.length_c   1.000
_cell.angle_alpha   90.00
_cell.angle_beta   90.00
_cell.angle_gamma   90.00
#
_symmetry.space_group_name_H-M   'P 1'
#
loop_
_entity.id
_entity.type
_entity.pdbx_description
1 polymer ?
#
loop_
_entity_poly.entity_id
_entity_poly.type
_entity_poly.pdbx_seq_one_letter_code
_entity_poly.pdbx_strand_id
1 'polypeptide(L)'
;MKNRIILSVVLAALFFCSACSGPKTEVLVIGGSASGVAAGIQSARLGAKTIILEEHLWLGGMLTSAGVSAVDGNYRMPAGIFGEFRDSLVAHYGSLGALATGWVSNVLFEPSVGARIYKNMAAREPNLTVQYETKFISAEKTATGWKVVADHNGKQEVFEADILIDATELGDVAKACGVKYDIGIEDRNISGEAWAGDKNCDIIQDLTYAMILKDYGPEADMTIERPENYDPSLFYCSCKSQNCTDSVLKPWDFDMVMRYGKLPNNKYMINWPMQGNDYYTNIIEMDEKGREAELKKAKHRSLCYLYYMQHELGSKNLGLADDEYPTEDLLPFIPYHRESRRIQGVVRFNVNQILRPYDYTLYRTGIAVGDYPVDHHHQAYPNQEELKSLTFGPVPSYNVPMGVLLPKEVTDLIVAEKSVSVSNIVNGCTRLQPVVTQLGQAAGILAALAVKENRELREVTVREVQKVLLENGGYLMPYIDLPKDHPHFKALQRIGVCGILKGEGRSINWANETWFRKDEPVGVSELSQGLADLYPTFKMEASGEYLSVEETENLLVALGVFLEKEGITAEHIRKAWGDLGLRDYKPNRPVSREEFAVLFDHFLTPFDMIRVDINGMPV
;
A
#
# COMPACT_ATOMS: atom_id res chain seq x y z
N MET A 1 43.48 -74.31 -6.22
CA MET A 1 42.36 -73.53 -6.82
C MET A 1 41.99 -72.48 -5.82
N LYS A 2 42.43 -71.25 -6.03
CA LYS A 2 42.20 -70.11 -5.11
C LYS A 2 41.29 -69.12 -5.79
N ASN A 3 40.08 -68.94 -5.24
CA ASN A 3 39.17 -67.91 -5.65
C ASN A 3 39.67 -66.56 -5.12
N ARG A 4 39.89 -65.62 -6.01
CA ARG A 4 40.07 -64.18 -5.68
C ARG A 4 38.76 -63.49 -5.85
N ILE A 5 38.18 -63.02 -4.75
CA ILE A 5 37.06 -62.12 -4.70
C ILE A 5 37.64 -60.73 -4.87
N ILE A 6 37.24 -60.03 -5.95
CA ILE A 6 37.59 -58.63 -6.17
C ILE A 6 36.43 -57.80 -5.53
N LEU A 7 36.82 -57.10 -4.47
CA LEU A 7 35.93 -56.16 -3.77
C LEU A 7 36.02 -54.80 -4.49
N SER A 8 35.02 -54.47 -5.30
CA SER A 8 34.91 -53.13 -5.91
C SER A 8 34.34 -52.14 -4.90
N VAL A 9 35.20 -51.28 -4.38
CA VAL A 9 34.82 -50.14 -3.56
C VAL A 9 34.34 -49.06 -4.50
N VAL A 10 33.01 -48.81 -4.53
CA VAL A 10 32.42 -47.65 -5.17
C VAL A 10 32.61 -46.46 -4.24
N LEU A 11 33.57 -45.60 -4.55
CA LEU A 11 33.78 -44.33 -3.89
C LEU A 11 32.70 -43.37 -4.41
N ALA A 12 31.59 -43.19 -3.69
CA ALA A 12 30.66 -42.14 -3.93
C ALA A 12 31.31 -40.81 -3.52
N ALA A 13 31.81 -40.09 -4.50
CA ALA A 13 32.29 -38.73 -4.31
C ALA A 13 31.05 -37.85 -4.03
N LEU A 14 30.79 -37.58 -2.76
CA LEU A 14 29.93 -36.49 -2.33
C LEU A 14 30.61 -35.19 -2.76
N PHE A 15 30.20 -34.66 -3.89
CA PHE A 15 30.45 -33.26 -4.21
C PHE A 15 29.70 -32.39 -3.20
N PHE A 16 30.35 -32.04 -2.10
CA PHE A 16 30.00 -30.87 -1.34
C PHE A 16 30.32 -29.69 -2.26
N CYS A 17 29.29 -29.21 -3.00
CA CYS A 17 29.32 -27.85 -3.48
C CYS A 17 29.43 -26.97 -2.23
N SER A 18 30.63 -26.44 -1.96
CA SER A 18 30.76 -25.25 -1.12
C SER A 18 29.99 -24.14 -1.82
N ALA A 19 28.70 -24.06 -1.55
CA ALA A 19 27.94 -22.88 -1.88
C ALA A 19 28.66 -21.73 -1.16
N CYS A 20 29.29 -20.84 -1.91
CA CYS A 20 29.72 -19.56 -1.36
C CYS A 20 28.51 -19.00 -0.67
N SER A 21 28.51 -18.90 0.66
CA SER A 21 27.50 -18.19 1.38
C SER A 21 27.50 -16.78 0.81
N GLY A 22 26.37 -16.34 0.26
CA GLY A 22 26.18 -14.98 -0.20
C GLY A 22 26.28 -13.99 0.96
N PRO A 23 26.10 -12.70 0.70
CA PRO A 23 26.22 -11.69 1.74
C PRO A 23 25.18 -11.93 2.83
N LYS A 24 25.63 -11.94 4.09
CA LYS A 24 24.72 -11.88 5.23
C LYS A 24 24.23 -10.45 5.39
N THR A 25 22.91 -10.29 5.46
CA THR A 25 22.24 -9.01 5.70
C THR A 25 21.33 -9.10 6.93
N GLU A 26 20.93 -7.96 7.48
CA GLU A 26 19.96 -7.92 8.59
C GLU A 26 18.53 -8.02 8.06
N VAL A 27 18.24 -7.31 6.96
CA VAL A 27 16.92 -7.29 6.32
C VAL A 27 17.06 -7.62 4.84
N LEU A 28 16.33 -8.63 4.39
CA LEU A 28 16.25 -9.01 2.97
C LEU A 28 14.81 -8.78 2.47
N VAL A 29 14.70 -7.95 1.46
CA VAL A 29 13.42 -7.62 0.79
C VAL A 29 13.39 -8.34 -0.55
N ILE A 30 12.38 -9.15 -0.78
CA ILE A 30 12.16 -9.82 -2.08
C ILE A 30 11.05 -9.10 -2.83
N GLY A 31 11.38 -8.59 -4.01
CA GLY A 31 10.55 -7.73 -4.84
C GLY A 31 10.83 -6.24 -4.61
N GLY A 32 11.25 -5.56 -5.65
CA GLY A 32 11.41 -4.10 -5.69
C GLY A 32 10.12 -3.38 -6.07
N SER A 33 8.97 -3.89 -5.64
CA SER A 33 7.66 -3.27 -5.82
C SER A 33 7.56 -1.91 -5.12
N ALA A 34 6.42 -1.23 -5.19
CA ALA A 34 6.21 0.04 -4.48
C ALA A 34 6.42 -0.13 -2.97
N SER A 35 5.95 -1.23 -2.39
CA SER A 35 6.18 -1.54 -0.98
C SER A 35 7.61 -1.99 -0.71
N GLY A 36 8.22 -2.77 -1.58
CA GLY A 36 9.57 -3.29 -1.39
C GLY A 36 10.63 -2.19 -1.41
N VAL A 37 10.53 -1.25 -2.34
CA VAL A 37 11.43 -0.11 -2.37
C VAL A 37 11.28 0.78 -1.14
N ALA A 38 10.04 0.99 -0.68
CA ALA A 38 9.78 1.76 0.53
C ALA A 38 10.31 1.06 1.80
N ALA A 39 10.15 -0.27 1.88
CA ALA A 39 10.67 -1.08 2.98
C ALA A 39 12.20 -1.02 3.03
N GLY A 40 12.86 -1.21 1.89
CA GLY A 40 14.32 -1.18 1.81
C GLY A 40 14.89 0.19 2.16
N ILE A 41 14.34 1.27 1.61
CA ILE A 41 14.77 2.65 1.91
C ILE A 41 14.60 2.94 3.40
N GLN A 42 13.44 2.67 3.96
CA GLN A 42 13.16 3.02 5.35
C GLN A 42 13.97 2.18 6.34
N SER A 43 14.14 0.90 6.09
CA SER A 43 14.98 0.01 6.90
C SER A 43 16.43 0.50 6.90
N ALA A 44 16.99 0.81 5.73
CA ALA A 44 18.36 1.33 5.59
C ALA A 44 18.56 2.69 6.27
N ARG A 45 17.58 3.62 6.19
CA ARG A 45 17.59 4.92 6.89
C ARG A 45 17.69 4.76 8.41
N LEU A 46 17.07 3.73 8.94
CA LEU A 46 17.17 3.41 10.37
C LEU A 46 18.46 2.66 10.73
N GLY A 47 19.35 2.43 9.76
CA GLY A 47 20.68 1.89 9.95
C GLY A 47 20.77 0.36 9.84
N ALA A 48 19.73 -0.34 9.44
CA ALA A 48 19.78 -1.76 9.15
C ALA A 48 20.47 -2.03 7.80
N LYS A 49 21.37 -3.02 7.74
CA LYS A 49 21.93 -3.49 6.48
C LYS A 49 20.85 -4.21 5.69
N THR A 50 20.48 -3.64 4.57
CA THR A 50 19.32 -4.08 3.79
C THR A 50 19.70 -4.41 2.36
N ILE A 51 19.15 -5.50 1.84
CA ILE A 51 19.25 -5.87 0.43
C ILE A 51 17.85 -5.98 -0.15
N ILE A 52 17.62 -5.40 -1.32
CA ILE A 52 16.44 -5.65 -2.15
C ILE A 52 16.86 -6.56 -3.31
N LEU A 53 16.16 -7.67 -3.51
CA LEU A 53 16.26 -8.49 -4.72
C LEU A 53 15.10 -8.15 -5.65
N GLU A 54 15.40 -7.67 -6.85
CA GLU A 54 14.40 -7.31 -7.86
C GLU A 54 14.60 -8.13 -9.13
N GLU A 55 13.52 -8.77 -9.61
CA GLU A 55 13.57 -9.67 -10.78
C GLU A 55 13.86 -8.92 -12.08
N HIS A 56 13.49 -7.64 -12.17
CA HIS A 56 13.61 -6.83 -13.38
C HIS A 56 14.63 -5.69 -13.23
N LEU A 57 14.67 -4.81 -14.22
CA LEU A 57 15.59 -3.66 -14.26
C LEU A 57 15.08 -2.43 -13.46
N TRP A 58 13.80 -2.42 -13.05
CA TRP A 58 13.15 -1.26 -12.47
C TRP A 58 12.58 -1.54 -11.08
N LEU A 59 12.72 -0.55 -10.19
CA LEU A 59 12.02 -0.48 -8.91
C LEU A 59 10.67 0.22 -9.06
N GLY A 60 9.69 -0.12 -8.19
CA GLY A 60 8.41 0.55 -8.08
C GLY A 60 7.21 -0.30 -8.49
N GLY A 61 7.42 -1.52 -8.99
CA GLY A 61 6.37 -2.50 -9.27
C GLY A 61 5.25 -1.95 -10.13
N MET A 62 4.01 -1.91 -9.60
CA MET A 62 2.85 -1.45 -10.35
C MET A 62 2.96 -0.03 -10.89
N LEU A 63 3.67 0.88 -10.20
CA LEU A 63 3.86 2.28 -10.64
C LEU A 63 4.79 2.42 -11.84
N THR A 64 5.68 1.47 -12.03
CA THR A 64 6.78 1.54 -13.00
C THR A 64 6.84 0.30 -13.89
N SER A 65 7.23 -0.85 -13.33
CA SER A 65 7.43 -2.11 -14.05
C SER A 65 6.16 -2.64 -14.71
N ALA A 66 4.97 -2.34 -14.17
CA ALA A 66 3.67 -2.70 -14.72
C ALA A 66 3.00 -1.56 -15.52
N GLY A 67 3.56 -0.36 -15.54
CA GLY A 67 3.07 0.76 -16.37
C GLY A 67 1.85 1.50 -15.84
N VAL A 68 1.39 1.25 -14.61
CA VAL A 68 0.26 2.02 -14.03
C VAL A 68 0.79 3.28 -13.37
N SER A 69 1.19 4.22 -14.21
CA SER A 69 1.83 5.48 -13.81
C SER A 69 0.84 6.62 -13.54
N ALA A 70 -0.31 6.26 -12.99
CA ALA A 70 -1.32 7.14 -12.45
C ALA A 70 -1.57 6.75 -10.98
N VAL A 71 -1.41 7.69 -10.07
CA VAL A 71 -1.55 7.40 -8.63
C VAL A 71 -3.01 7.50 -8.22
N ASP A 72 -3.54 6.44 -7.63
CA ASP A 72 -4.91 6.35 -7.14
C ASP A 72 -4.99 6.72 -5.66
N GLY A 73 -5.65 7.83 -5.36
CA GLY A 73 -5.86 8.29 -3.98
C GLY A 73 -4.68 9.06 -3.37
N ASN A 74 -4.84 9.42 -2.11
CA ASN A 74 -3.91 10.13 -1.22
C ASN A 74 -3.29 11.42 -1.79
N TYR A 75 -3.92 12.04 -2.77
CA TYR A 75 -3.43 13.28 -3.37
C TYR A 75 -3.20 14.38 -2.32
N ARG A 76 -4.10 14.49 -1.35
CA ARG A 76 -4.04 15.47 -0.25
C ARG A 76 -3.30 14.94 1.00
N MET A 77 -2.93 13.67 1.03
CA MET A 77 -2.22 13.03 2.15
C MET A 77 -0.91 12.38 1.68
N PRO A 78 0.09 13.18 1.25
CA PRO A 78 1.36 12.66 0.74
C PRO A 78 2.25 12.18 1.90
N ALA A 79 2.01 10.96 2.35
CA ALA A 79 2.67 10.37 3.51
C ALA A 79 4.08 9.84 3.18
N GLY A 80 5.05 10.11 4.05
CA GLY A 80 6.35 9.46 4.09
C GLY A 80 7.05 9.31 2.74
N ILE A 81 7.53 8.11 2.42
CA ILE A 81 8.25 7.78 1.18
C ILE A 81 7.38 8.01 -0.07
N PHE A 82 6.07 7.76 0.01
CA PHE A 82 5.17 8.13 -1.09
C PHE A 82 5.18 9.64 -1.33
N GLY A 83 5.17 10.45 -0.28
CA GLY A 83 5.28 11.91 -0.39
C GLY A 83 6.60 12.35 -1.02
N GLU A 84 7.72 11.72 -0.65
CA GLU A 84 9.04 12.00 -1.25
C GLU A 84 9.09 11.64 -2.74
N PHE A 85 8.48 10.51 -3.13
CA PHE A 85 8.35 10.11 -4.52
C PHE A 85 7.53 11.13 -5.33
N ARG A 86 6.34 11.52 -4.83
CA ARG A 86 5.50 12.54 -5.46
C ARG A 86 6.24 13.88 -5.58
N ASP A 87 6.90 14.33 -4.53
CA ASP A 87 7.62 15.60 -4.53
C ASP A 87 8.83 15.55 -5.50
N SER A 88 9.43 14.38 -5.70
CA SER A 88 10.46 14.15 -6.73
C SER A 88 9.90 14.21 -8.15
N LEU A 89 8.68 13.72 -8.37
CA LEU A 89 7.96 13.91 -9.64
C LEU A 89 7.67 15.40 -9.88
N VAL A 90 7.19 16.11 -8.86
CA VAL A 90 6.97 17.57 -8.95
C VAL A 90 8.26 18.30 -9.30
N ALA A 91 9.38 17.95 -8.69
CA ALA A 91 10.68 18.54 -9.02
C ALA A 91 11.11 18.24 -10.46
N HIS A 92 10.77 17.06 -10.98
CA HIS A 92 11.10 16.69 -12.36
C HIS A 92 10.23 17.42 -13.40
N TYR A 93 8.91 17.50 -13.18
CA TYR A 93 7.97 18.10 -14.15
C TYR A 93 7.67 19.58 -13.89
N GLY A 94 8.18 20.14 -12.80
CA GLY A 94 8.12 21.57 -12.47
C GLY A 94 6.97 22.00 -11.55
N SER A 95 5.83 21.27 -11.51
CA SER A 95 4.71 21.60 -10.64
C SER A 95 3.74 20.43 -10.45
N LEU A 96 2.89 20.49 -9.41
CA LEU A 96 1.75 19.56 -9.27
C LEU A 96 0.78 19.64 -10.46
N GLY A 97 0.55 20.83 -11.01
CA GLY A 97 -0.31 21.01 -12.17
C GLY A 97 0.20 20.30 -13.43
N ALA A 98 1.53 20.17 -13.57
CA ALA A 98 2.14 19.44 -14.68
C ALA A 98 1.94 17.91 -14.59
N LEU A 99 1.56 17.39 -13.43
CA LEU A 99 1.23 15.98 -13.21
C LEU A 99 -0.27 15.68 -13.45
N ALA A 100 -1.14 16.67 -13.42
CA ALA A 100 -2.59 16.51 -13.60
C ALA A 100 -2.97 16.54 -15.09
N THR A 101 -2.38 15.68 -15.89
CA THR A 101 -2.50 15.68 -17.37
C THR A 101 -3.70 14.89 -17.88
N GLY A 102 -4.17 13.89 -17.13
CA GLY A 102 -5.37 13.09 -17.41
C GLY A 102 -6.45 13.32 -16.35
N TRP A 103 -7.60 12.64 -16.49
CA TRP A 103 -8.69 12.81 -15.53
C TRP A 103 -8.76 11.70 -14.46
N VAL A 104 -8.05 10.58 -14.65
CA VAL A 104 -8.08 9.46 -13.68
C VAL A 104 -7.36 9.80 -12.40
N SER A 105 -6.34 10.66 -12.46
CA SER A 105 -5.49 10.99 -11.32
C SER A 105 -5.01 12.43 -11.37
N ASN A 106 -4.65 12.98 -10.21
CA ASN A 106 -3.93 14.24 -10.11
C ASN A 106 -2.39 14.07 -10.21
N VAL A 107 -1.91 12.82 -10.30
CA VAL A 107 -0.48 12.50 -10.36
C VAL A 107 -0.27 11.44 -11.43
N LEU A 108 0.01 11.91 -12.65
CA LEU A 108 0.36 11.08 -13.80
C LEU A 108 1.79 11.37 -14.24
N PHE A 109 2.53 10.35 -14.62
CA PHE A 109 3.95 10.48 -14.95
C PHE A 109 4.37 9.36 -15.92
N GLU A 110 5.53 9.50 -16.52
CA GLU A 110 6.13 8.46 -17.37
C GLU A 110 6.73 7.35 -16.51
N PRO A 111 6.42 6.06 -16.74
CA PRO A 111 6.95 4.95 -15.94
C PRO A 111 8.47 4.95 -15.79
N SER A 112 9.20 5.26 -16.87
CA SER A 112 10.67 5.36 -16.88
C SER A 112 11.20 6.47 -15.94
N VAL A 113 10.47 7.58 -15.83
CA VAL A 113 10.78 8.66 -14.88
C VAL A 113 10.58 8.19 -13.45
N GLY A 114 9.46 7.50 -13.18
CA GLY A 114 9.19 6.92 -11.87
C GLY A 114 10.27 5.92 -11.44
N ALA A 115 10.66 5.02 -12.34
CA ALA A 115 11.72 4.03 -12.10
C ALA A 115 13.06 4.70 -11.77
N ARG A 116 13.42 5.74 -12.53
CA ARG A 116 14.65 6.53 -12.27
C ARG A 116 14.60 7.23 -10.92
N ILE A 117 13.46 7.77 -10.51
CA ILE A 117 13.28 8.41 -9.19
C ILE A 117 13.49 7.38 -8.09
N TYR A 118 12.83 6.22 -8.12
CA TYR A 118 13.02 5.18 -7.12
C TYR A 118 14.46 4.67 -7.06
N LYS A 119 15.10 4.47 -8.22
CA LYS A 119 16.51 4.11 -8.28
C LYS A 119 17.39 5.15 -7.59
N ASN A 120 17.15 6.44 -7.83
CA ASN A 120 17.89 7.52 -7.22
C ASN A 120 17.62 7.65 -5.71
N MET A 121 16.38 7.40 -5.27
CA MET A 121 16.04 7.38 -3.84
C MET A 121 16.78 6.24 -3.13
N ALA A 122 16.74 5.04 -3.68
CA ALA A 122 17.44 3.87 -3.13
C ALA A 122 18.97 4.07 -3.10
N ALA A 123 19.55 4.63 -4.16
CA ALA A 123 21.00 4.85 -4.26
C ALA A 123 21.56 5.89 -3.26
N ARG A 124 20.70 6.68 -2.64
CA ARG A 124 21.12 7.66 -1.59
C ARG A 124 21.29 7.01 -0.21
N GLU A 125 20.79 5.79 -0.03
CA GLU A 125 20.80 5.13 1.26
C GLU A 125 22.06 4.25 1.42
N PRO A 126 23.00 4.59 2.28
CA PRO A 126 24.30 3.92 2.35
C PRO A 126 24.21 2.47 2.86
N ASN A 127 23.14 2.12 3.57
CA ASN A 127 22.91 0.77 4.09
C ASN A 127 22.02 -0.07 3.18
N LEU A 128 21.64 0.43 1.98
CA LEU A 128 20.81 -0.27 1.03
C LEU A 128 21.62 -0.74 -0.17
N THR A 129 21.50 -2.03 -0.48
CA THR A 129 21.96 -2.61 -1.74
C THR A 129 20.74 -3.07 -2.53
N VAL A 130 20.66 -2.73 -3.81
CA VAL A 130 19.64 -3.26 -4.72
C VAL A 130 20.34 -4.18 -5.71
N GLN A 131 19.90 -5.43 -5.78
CA GLN A 131 20.36 -6.39 -6.77
C GLN A 131 19.22 -6.65 -7.76
N TYR A 132 19.40 -6.12 -8.97
CA TYR A 132 18.48 -6.27 -10.08
C TYR A 132 18.66 -7.62 -10.78
N GLU A 133 17.71 -7.97 -11.66
CA GLU A 133 17.74 -9.20 -12.47
C GLU A 133 17.98 -10.45 -11.60
N THR A 134 17.36 -10.43 -10.41
CA THR A 134 17.55 -11.45 -9.39
C THR A 134 16.19 -12.02 -8.95
N LYS A 135 15.91 -13.21 -9.47
CA LYS A 135 14.62 -13.90 -9.27
C LYS A 135 14.67 -14.79 -8.05
N PHE A 136 13.68 -14.66 -7.18
CA PHE A 136 13.49 -15.54 -6.03
C PHE A 136 13.21 -16.99 -6.46
N ILE A 137 13.88 -17.96 -5.80
CA ILE A 137 13.66 -19.40 -6.02
C ILE A 137 13.04 -20.05 -4.78
N SER A 138 13.68 -19.88 -3.62
CA SER A 138 13.23 -20.54 -2.39
C SER A 138 13.71 -19.82 -1.14
N ALA A 139 13.01 -20.06 -0.03
CA ALA A 139 13.40 -19.62 1.30
C ALA A 139 13.29 -20.78 2.29
N GLU A 140 14.28 -20.90 3.18
CA GLU A 140 14.31 -21.88 4.25
C GLU A 140 14.53 -21.17 5.59
N LYS A 141 13.69 -21.49 6.59
CA LYS A 141 13.85 -20.98 7.94
C LYS A 141 15.07 -21.63 8.60
N THR A 142 15.94 -20.80 9.17
CA THR A 142 17.11 -21.24 9.94
C THR A 142 16.90 -20.98 11.44
N ALA A 143 17.87 -21.34 12.25
CA ALA A 143 17.82 -21.07 13.69
C ALA A 143 17.89 -19.55 14.01
N THR A 144 18.44 -18.73 13.11
CA THR A 144 18.71 -17.30 13.34
C THR A 144 18.13 -16.39 12.27
N GLY A 145 17.18 -16.86 11.47
CA GLY A 145 16.59 -16.06 10.40
C GLY A 145 16.25 -16.91 9.18
N TRP A 146 16.68 -16.51 8.00
CA TRP A 146 16.32 -17.08 6.71
C TRP A 146 17.54 -17.33 5.84
N LYS A 147 17.48 -18.43 5.08
CA LYS A 147 18.36 -18.70 3.95
C LYS A 147 17.52 -18.64 2.69
N VAL A 148 17.87 -17.75 1.78
CA VAL A 148 17.16 -17.51 0.51
C VAL A 148 18.05 -17.89 -0.65
N VAL A 149 17.49 -18.62 -1.61
CA VAL A 149 18.13 -18.89 -2.90
C VAL A 149 17.45 -18.05 -3.97
N ALA A 150 18.23 -17.37 -4.76
CA ALA A 150 17.76 -16.59 -5.90
C ALA A 150 18.60 -16.88 -7.15
N ASP A 151 18.02 -16.69 -8.32
CA ASP A 151 18.72 -16.76 -9.60
C ASP A 151 19.11 -15.34 -10.05
N HIS A 152 20.40 -15.12 -10.22
CA HIS A 152 20.93 -13.89 -10.80
C HIS A 152 21.57 -14.20 -12.14
N ASN A 153 20.90 -13.83 -13.22
CA ASN A 153 21.37 -14.07 -14.60
C ASN A 153 21.76 -15.53 -14.89
N GLY A 154 20.94 -16.50 -14.46
CA GLY A 154 21.17 -17.94 -14.66
C GLY A 154 22.14 -18.57 -13.67
N LYS A 155 22.59 -17.82 -12.64
CA LYS A 155 23.44 -18.30 -11.57
C LYS A 155 22.72 -18.24 -10.22
N GLN A 156 22.62 -19.36 -9.55
CA GLN A 156 22.04 -19.39 -8.20
C GLN A 156 22.99 -18.75 -7.19
N GLU A 157 22.43 -17.83 -6.40
CA GLU A 157 23.09 -17.17 -5.28
C GLU A 157 22.29 -17.43 -3.99
N VAL A 158 23.02 -17.47 -2.87
CA VAL A 158 22.44 -17.74 -1.55
C VAL A 158 22.60 -16.50 -0.68
N PHE A 159 21.53 -16.06 -0.06
CA PHE A 159 21.49 -14.93 0.87
C PHE A 159 21.08 -15.44 2.26
N GLU A 160 21.70 -14.89 3.29
CA GLU A 160 21.29 -15.10 4.68
C GLU A 160 20.77 -13.79 5.26
N ALA A 161 19.62 -13.82 5.94
CA ALA A 161 19.02 -12.64 6.54
C ALA A 161 18.40 -12.96 7.90
N ASP A 162 18.43 -11.98 8.80
CA ASP A 162 17.76 -12.12 10.09
C ASP A 162 16.24 -11.98 9.91
N ILE A 163 15.80 -11.01 9.10
CA ILE A 163 14.39 -10.79 8.76
C ILE A 163 14.19 -10.79 7.24
N LEU A 164 13.12 -11.44 6.79
CA LEU A 164 12.67 -11.49 5.40
C LEU A 164 11.41 -10.63 5.23
N ILE A 165 11.35 -9.83 4.16
CA ILE A 165 10.16 -9.07 3.75
C ILE A 165 9.71 -9.58 2.39
N ASP A 166 8.48 -10.12 2.31
CA ASP A 166 7.82 -10.42 1.05
C ASP A 166 7.14 -9.14 0.52
N ALA A 167 7.69 -8.60 -0.53
CA ALA A 167 7.15 -7.49 -1.30
C ALA A 167 6.89 -7.88 -2.76
N THR A 168 6.71 -9.18 -3.03
CA THR A 168 6.37 -9.68 -4.36
C THR A 168 4.94 -9.33 -4.74
N GLU A 169 4.68 -9.22 -6.03
CA GLU A 169 3.35 -8.86 -6.55
C GLU A 169 2.25 -9.87 -6.20
N LEU A 170 2.60 -11.15 -6.00
CA LEU A 170 1.67 -12.26 -5.81
C LEU A 170 1.84 -13.02 -4.48
N GLY A 171 2.72 -12.56 -3.57
CA GLY A 171 2.97 -13.22 -2.28
C GLY A 171 3.67 -14.59 -2.44
N ASP A 172 4.55 -14.72 -3.43
CA ASP A 172 5.21 -15.98 -3.73
C ASP A 172 6.20 -16.39 -2.64
N VAL A 173 6.83 -15.43 -1.94
CA VAL A 173 7.72 -15.70 -0.81
C VAL A 173 6.93 -16.20 0.39
N ALA A 174 5.80 -15.55 0.73
CA ALA A 174 4.94 -15.99 1.81
C ALA A 174 4.46 -17.45 1.61
N LYS A 175 4.06 -17.80 0.36
CA LYS A 175 3.74 -19.18 0.00
C LYS A 175 4.92 -20.11 0.22
N ALA A 176 6.11 -19.76 -0.26
CA ALA A 176 7.31 -20.58 -0.12
C ALA A 176 7.71 -20.77 1.34
N CYS A 177 7.45 -19.79 2.20
CA CYS A 177 7.67 -19.85 3.65
C CYS A 177 6.56 -20.61 4.41
N GLY A 178 5.56 -21.16 3.74
CA GLY A 178 4.47 -21.93 4.35
C GLY A 178 3.40 -21.10 5.05
N VAL A 179 3.30 -19.81 4.75
CA VAL A 179 2.23 -18.94 5.27
C VAL A 179 0.89 -19.37 4.69
N LYS A 180 -0.13 -19.46 5.53
CA LYS A 180 -1.52 -19.68 5.08
C LYS A 180 -2.08 -18.39 4.49
N TYR A 181 -2.86 -18.53 3.43
CA TYR A 181 -3.44 -17.39 2.70
C TYR A 181 -4.79 -17.74 2.08
N ASP A 182 -5.51 -16.73 1.66
CA ASP A 182 -6.77 -16.83 0.93
C ASP A 182 -6.58 -16.21 -0.47
N ILE A 183 -7.36 -16.69 -1.44
CA ILE A 183 -7.39 -16.20 -2.82
C ILE A 183 -8.86 -15.97 -3.20
N GLY A 184 -9.12 -14.94 -4.00
CA GLY A 184 -10.44 -14.66 -4.57
C GLY A 184 -11.49 -14.23 -3.55
N ILE A 185 -12.75 -14.47 -3.89
CA ILE A 185 -13.93 -13.98 -3.17
C ILE A 185 -14.19 -14.81 -1.91
N GLU A 186 -14.51 -14.14 -0.82
CA GLU A 186 -14.84 -14.74 0.48
C GLU A 186 -16.35 -14.84 0.69
N ASP A 187 -16.78 -15.90 1.39
CA ASP A 187 -18.16 -16.05 1.85
C ASP A 187 -18.46 -15.03 2.96
N ARG A 188 -19.56 -14.27 2.79
CA ARG A 188 -20.04 -13.27 3.76
C ARG A 188 -20.37 -13.86 5.12
N ASN A 189 -20.78 -15.11 5.18
CA ASN A 189 -21.08 -15.80 6.43
C ASN A 189 -19.81 -16.14 7.23
N ILE A 190 -18.66 -16.20 6.54
CA ILE A 190 -17.35 -16.46 7.15
C ILE A 190 -16.65 -15.12 7.45
N SER A 191 -16.61 -14.20 6.49
CA SER A 191 -15.93 -12.90 6.65
C SER A 191 -16.71 -11.92 7.54
N GLY A 192 -18.04 -12.10 7.66
CA GLY A 192 -18.92 -11.16 8.36
C GLY A 192 -19.15 -9.85 7.62
N GLU A 193 -18.79 -9.77 6.36
CA GLU A 193 -18.91 -8.58 5.51
C GLU A 193 -20.16 -8.67 4.62
N ALA A 194 -21.08 -7.73 4.76
CA ALA A 194 -22.33 -7.74 3.99
C ALA A 194 -22.12 -7.65 2.47
N TRP A 195 -20.99 -7.13 2.03
CA TRP A 195 -20.65 -6.94 0.61
C TRP A 195 -19.94 -8.13 -0.03
N ALA A 196 -19.41 -9.04 0.78
CA ALA A 196 -18.72 -10.23 0.29
C ALA A 196 -19.66 -11.18 -0.45
N GLY A 197 -19.10 -12.14 -1.18
CA GLY A 197 -19.85 -13.17 -1.91
C GLY A 197 -20.73 -14.04 -1.01
N ASP A 198 -21.53 -14.87 -1.60
CA ASP A 198 -22.37 -15.87 -0.89
C ASP A 198 -21.67 -17.22 -0.72
N LYS A 199 -20.49 -17.38 -1.30
CA LYS A 199 -19.61 -18.56 -1.19
C LYS A 199 -18.15 -18.16 -1.41
N ASN A 200 -17.22 -18.95 -0.87
CA ASN A 200 -15.80 -18.85 -1.25
C ASN A 200 -15.60 -19.33 -2.69
N CYS A 201 -14.82 -18.59 -3.45
CA CYS A 201 -14.35 -19.04 -4.77
C CYS A 201 -13.01 -18.35 -5.09
N ASP A 202 -12.26 -18.93 -6.03
CA ASP A 202 -10.94 -18.47 -6.45
C ASP A 202 -10.98 -17.46 -7.63
N ILE A 203 -12.12 -16.81 -7.83
CA ILE A 203 -12.27 -15.75 -8.83
C ILE A 203 -11.52 -14.52 -8.31
N ILE A 204 -10.49 -14.11 -9.05
CA ILE A 204 -9.68 -12.91 -8.76
C ILE A 204 -10.04 -11.78 -9.72
N GLN A 205 -9.52 -10.59 -9.44
CA GLN A 205 -9.66 -9.45 -10.34
C GLN A 205 -8.85 -9.63 -11.63
N ASP A 206 -9.32 -9.00 -12.71
CA ASP A 206 -8.64 -8.96 -14.00
C ASP A 206 -7.23 -8.38 -13.86
N LEU A 207 -6.31 -8.84 -14.68
CA LEU A 207 -4.98 -8.23 -14.84
C LEU A 207 -4.89 -7.46 -16.16
N THR A 208 -3.90 -6.56 -16.27
CA THR A 208 -3.71 -5.76 -17.49
C THR A 208 -2.24 -5.59 -17.81
N TYR A 209 -1.82 -5.88 -19.04
CA TYR A 209 -0.58 -5.28 -19.56
C TYR A 209 -0.88 -3.84 -19.98
N ALA A 210 -0.50 -2.88 -19.12
CA ALA A 210 -0.74 -1.46 -19.36
C ALA A 210 0.20 -0.96 -20.47
N MET A 211 -0.35 -0.64 -21.63
CA MET A 211 0.46 -0.07 -22.72
C MET A 211 0.74 1.39 -22.44
N ILE A 212 1.97 1.82 -22.72
CA ILE A 212 2.29 3.24 -22.84
C ILE A 212 2.36 3.56 -24.33
N LEU A 213 1.37 4.31 -24.80
CA LEU A 213 1.31 4.79 -26.17
C LEU A 213 1.91 6.19 -26.27
N LYS A 214 2.48 6.51 -27.42
CA LYS A 214 3.00 7.83 -27.76
C LYS A 214 2.31 8.32 -29.02
N ASP A 215 1.97 9.59 -29.05
CA ASP A 215 1.49 10.27 -30.25
C ASP A 215 2.72 10.76 -31.05
N TYR A 216 2.94 10.14 -32.20
CA TYR A 216 4.06 10.44 -33.07
C TYR A 216 3.75 11.58 -34.06
N GLY A 217 2.56 12.19 -33.94
CA GLY A 217 2.12 13.31 -34.75
C GLY A 217 1.18 12.90 -35.91
N PRO A 218 0.45 13.86 -36.48
CA PRO A 218 -0.69 13.58 -37.37
C PRO A 218 -0.32 12.88 -38.68
N GLU A 219 0.93 12.99 -39.14
CA GLU A 219 1.41 12.37 -40.37
C GLU A 219 2.07 10.99 -40.14
N ALA A 220 2.19 10.56 -38.89
CA ALA A 220 2.81 9.28 -38.57
C ALA A 220 1.84 8.11 -38.82
N ASP A 221 2.38 7.01 -39.32
CA ASP A 221 1.70 5.73 -39.40
C ASP A 221 2.47 4.72 -38.55
N MET A 222 1.95 4.46 -37.36
CA MET A 222 2.51 3.56 -36.33
C MET A 222 1.74 2.24 -36.25
N THR A 223 0.97 1.92 -37.32
CA THR A 223 0.14 0.72 -37.34
C THR A 223 0.97 -0.55 -37.21
N ILE A 224 0.55 -1.40 -36.28
CA ILE A 224 1.14 -2.72 -36.09
C ILE A 224 0.55 -3.73 -37.08
N GLU A 225 1.25 -4.83 -37.31
CA GLU A 225 0.70 -5.96 -38.05
C GLU A 225 -0.53 -6.53 -37.32
N ARG A 226 -1.48 -7.07 -38.14
CA ARG A 226 -2.69 -7.66 -37.56
C ARG A 226 -2.34 -8.83 -36.63
N PRO A 227 -2.69 -8.76 -35.32
CA PRO A 227 -2.45 -9.87 -34.43
C PRO A 227 -3.20 -11.13 -34.84
N GLU A 228 -2.60 -12.28 -34.61
CA GLU A 228 -3.22 -13.57 -34.89
C GLU A 228 -4.55 -13.72 -34.12
N ASN A 229 -5.57 -14.30 -34.73
CA ASN A 229 -6.91 -14.51 -34.12
C ASN A 229 -7.56 -13.20 -33.62
N TYR A 230 -7.22 -12.03 -34.21
CA TYR A 230 -7.84 -10.76 -33.84
C TYR A 230 -9.35 -10.77 -34.10
N ASP A 231 -10.11 -10.44 -33.05
CA ASP A 231 -11.56 -10.27 -33.08
C ASP A 231 -11.95 -8.87 -32.61
N PRO A 232 -12.42 -7.97 -33.50
CA PRO A 232 -12.81 -6.61 -33.14
C PRO A 232 -14.02 -6.55 -32.20
N SER A 233 -14.86 -7.59 -32.18
CA SER A 233 -16.07 -7.62 -31.37
C SER A 233 -15.79 -7.53 -29.87
N LEU A 234 -14.60 -7.96 -29.45
CA LEU A 234 -14.12 -7.88 -28.08
C LEU A 234 -13.91 -6.44 -27.58
N PHE A 235 -13.88 -5.47 -28.48
CA PHE A 235 -13.53 -4.07 -28.19
C PHE A 235 -14.63 -3.06 -28.56
N TYR A 236 -15.77 -3.53 -29.08
CA TYR A 236 -16.83 -2.63 -29.58
C TYR A 236 -17.33 -1.64 -28.54
N CYS A 237 -17.33 -2.01 -27.24
CA CYS A 237 -17.77 -1.15 -26.15
C CYS A 237 -16.59 -0.53 -25.36
N SER A 238 -15.37 -0.59 -25.86
CA SER A 238 -14.22 0.10 -25.22
C SER A 238 -14.35 1.62 -25.28
N CYS A 239 -15.09 2.12 -26.26
CA CYS A 239 -15.55 3.50 -26.34
C CYS A 239 -16.92 3.54 -27.04
N LYS A 240 -17.55 4.70 -27.07
CA LYS A 240 -18.84 4.90 -27.72
C LYS A 240 -18.71 4.64 -29.22
N SER A 241 -19.37 3.61 -29.70
CA SER A 241 -19.39 3.23 -31.11
C SER A 241 -20.76 2.70 -31.51
N GLN A 242 -21.03 2.69 -32.83
CA GLN A 242 -22.27 2.11 -33.37
C GLN A 242 -22.34 0.59 -33.20
N ASN A 243 -21.21 -0.05 -33.01
CA ASN A 243 -21.10 -1.51 -32.84
C ASN A 243 -21.29 -1.95 -31.37
N CYS A 244 -21.27 -1.02 -30.41
CA CYS A 244 -21.58 -1.33 -29.02
C CYS A 244 -23.09 -1.51 -28.86
N THR A 245 -23.53 -2.76 -28.74
CA THR A 245 -24.95 -3.11 -28.57
C THR A 245 -25.35 -3.39 -27.14
N ASP A 246 -24.42 -3.33 -26.18
CA ASP A 246 -24.70 -3.52 -24.77
C ASP A 246 -25.48 -2.30 -24.22
N SER A 247 -26.70 -2.54 -23.78
CA SER A 247 -27.59 -1.49 -23.26
C SER A 247 -27.28 -1.07 -21.82
N VAL A 248 -26.48 -1.84 -21.12
CA VAL A 248 -26.09 -1.60 -19.71
C VAL A 248 -24.83 -0.75 -19.65
N LEU A 249 -23.88 -1.04 -20.54
CA LEU A 249 -22.63 -0.28 -20.64
C LEU A 249 -22.90 1.12 -21.17
N LYS A 250 -22.24 2.12 -20.59
CA LYS A 250 -22.27 3.52 -21.03
C LYS A 250 -20.84 3.96 -21.34
N PRO A 251 -20.27 3.48 -22.45
CA PRO A 251 -18.89 3.81 -22.80
C PRO A 251 -18.73 5.30 -23.07
N TRP A 252 -17.59 5.84 -22.73
CA TRP A 252 -17.22 7.23 -23.02
C TRP A 252 -16.86 7.41 -24.49
N ASP A 253 -16.91 8.66 -24.96
CA ASP A 253 -16.36 9.01 -26.26
C ASP A 253 -14.83 8.71 -26.28
N PHE A 254 -14.29 8.39 -27.44
CA PHE A 254 -12.89 7.99 -27.56
C PHE A 254 -11.90 9.03 -27.02
N ASP A 255 -12.16 10.32 -27.26
CA ASP A 255 -11.34 11.41 -26.69
C ASP A 255 -11.32 11.39 -25.16
N MET A 256 -12.44 11.02 -24.54
CA MET A 256 -12.52 10.90 -23.07
C MET A 256 -11.73 9.69 -22.58
N VAL A 257 -11.78 8.57 -23.32
CA VAL A 257 -10.96 7.38 -23.03
C VAL A 257 -9.47 7.71 -23.13
N MET A 258 -9.05 8.43 -24.17
CA MET A 258 -7.65 8.83 -24.32
C MET A 258 -7.19 9.82 -23.24
N ARG A 259 -8.06 10.74 -22.83
CA ARG A 259 -7.75 11.67 -21.72
C ARG A 259 -7.73 11.00 -20.34
N TYR A 260 -8.24 9.79 -20.20
CA TYR A 260 -8.18 9.03 -18.95
C TYR A 260 -6.75 8.96 -18.41
N GLY A 261 -5.86 8.34 -19.17
CA GLY A 261 -4.47 8.09 -18.79
C GLY A 261 -3.46 8.96 -19.54
N LYS A 262 -3.82 10.21 -19.90
CA LYS A 262 -2.89 11.10 -20.58
C LYS A 262 -1.71 11.44 -19.67
N LEU A 263 -0.52 11.05 -20.10
CA LEU A 263 0.75 11.30 -19.41
C LEU A 263 1.42 12.58 -19.97
N PRO A 264 2.45 13.11 -19.31
CA PRO A 264 3.32 14.11 -19.88
C PRO A 264 3.93 13.65 -21.25
N ASN A 265 4.46 14.59 -22.03
CA ASN A 265 5.22 14.35 -23.27
C ASN A 265 4.45 13.57 -24.34
N ASN A 266 3.15 13.87 -24.51
CA ASN A 266 2.27 13.25 -25.53
C ASN A 266 2.18 11.72 -25.44
N LYS A 267 2.28 11.18 -24.23
CA LYS A 267 2.10 9.75 -23.97
C LYS A 267 0.75 9.47 -23.32
N TYR A 268 0.34 8.21 -23.36
CA TYR A 268 -0.94 7.76 -22.85
C TYR A 268 -0.78 6.38 -22.20
N MET A 269 -1.22 6.26 -20.96
CA MET A 269 -1.33 4.98 -20.26
C MET A 269 -2.68 4.34 -20.60
N ILE A 270 -2.63 3.14 -21.15
CA ILE A 270 -3.82 2.35 -21.48
C ILE A 270 -3.83 1.13 -20.53
N ASN A 271 -4.51 1.26 -19.40
CA ASN A 271 -4.61 0.19 -18.41
C ASN A 271 -6.06 -0.25 -18.14
N TRP A 272 -7.00 0.42 -18.72
CA TRP A 272 -8.41 0.17 -18.64
C TRP A 272 -9.13 1.12 -19.58
N PRO A 273 -9.87 0.74 -20.55
CA PRO A 273 -11.26 1.08 -20.74
C PRO A 273 -12.13 -0.16 -20.65
N MET A 274 -13.43 0.03 -20.40
CA MET A 274 -14.40 -1.08 -20.49
C MET A 274 -14.18 -1.87 -21.78
N GLN A 275 -14.12 -3.21 -21.70
CA GLN A 275 -13.82 -4.08 -22.86
C GLN A 275 -12.54 -3.68 -23.62
N GLY A 276 -11.56 -3.11 -22.94
CA GLY A 276 -10.24 -2.80 -23.50
C GLY A 276 -9.25 -3.94 -23.33
N ASN A 277 -8.11 -3.60 -22.73
CA ASN A 277 -6.99 -4.52 -22.56
C ASN A 277 -6.97 -5.31 -21.25
N ASP A 278 -7.99 -5.19 -20.40
CA ASP A 278 -8.15 -6.07 -19.25
C ASP A 278 -8.30 -7.54 -19.70
N TYR A 279 -7.65 -8.44 -18.97
CA TYR A 279 -7.61 -9.87 -19.26
C TYR A 279 -7.82 -10.67 -17.98
N TYR A 280 -8.79 -11.58 -18.00
CA TYR A 280 -9.03 -12.47 -16.86
C TYR A 280 -8.17 -13.73 -16.96
N THR A 281 -7.39 -13.97 -15.94
CA THR A 281 -6.71 -15.25 -15.68
C THR A 281 -6.27 -15.32 -14.22
N ASN A 282 -6.47 -16.46 -13.56
CA ASN A 282 -5.95 -16.69 -12.21
C ASN A 282 -4.60 -17.41 -12.31
N ILE A 283 -3.51 -16.64 -12.36
CA ILE A 283 -2.15 -17.16 -12.45
C ILE A 283 -1.49 -17.41 -11.08
N ILE A 284 -2.20 -17.10 -9.97
CA ILE A 284 -1.61 -17.08 -8.63
C ILE A 284 -0.98 -18.44 -8.28
N GLU A 285 -1.70 -19.55 -8.55
CA GLU A 285 -1.24 -20.90 -8.22
C GLU A 285 -0.57 -21.65 -9.39
N MET A 286 -0.50 -21.03 -10.57
CA MET A 286 0.18 -21.63 -11.71
C MET A 286 1.68 -21.73 -11.49
N ASP A 287 2.29 -22.73 -12.08
CA ASP A 287 3.74 -22.82 -12.21
C ASP A 287 4.27 -21.76 -13.20
N GLU A 288 5.58 -21.61 -13.27
CA GLU A 288 6.22 -20.60 -14.12
C GLU A 288 5.82 -20.70 -15.59
N LYS A 289 5.77 -21.92 -16.13
CA LYS A 289 5.37 -22.14 -17.54
C LYS A 289 3.91 -21.78 -17.79
N GLY A 290 3.03 -22.10 -16.85
CA GLY A 290 1.62 -21.74 -16.91
C GLY A 290 1.45 -20.21 -16.86
N ARG A 291 2.14 -19.54 -15.93
CA ARG A 291 2.15 -18.07 -15.85
C ARG A 291 2.64 -17.44 -17.14
N GLU A 292 3.78 -17.90 -17.67
CA GLU A 292 4.35 -17.37 -18.92
C GLU A 292 3.37 -17.50 -20.10
N ALA A 293 2.72 -18.66 -20.23
CA ALA A 293 1.76 -18.90 -21.29
C ALA A 293 0.54 -17.97 -21.21
N GLU A 294 0.00 -17.76 -20.00
CA GLU A 294 -1.14 -16.86 -19.78
C GLU A 294 -0.74 -15.39 -19.97
N LEU A 295 0.44 -15.00 -19.52
CA LEU A 295 0.93 -13.63 -19.69
C LEU A 295 1.18 -13.27 -21.15
N LYS A 296 1.60 -14.23 -21.99
CA LYS A 296 1.65 -14.05 -23.44
C LYS A 296 0.28 -13.75 -24.05
N LYS A 297 -0.79 -14.43 -23.57
CA LYS A 297 -2.16 -14.15 -24.01
C LYS A 297 -2.63 -12.76 -23.56
N ALA A 298 -2.28 -12.35 -22.35
CA ALA A 298 -2.59 -11.00 -21.85
C ALA A 298 -1.87 -9.90 -22.65
N LYS A 299 -0.59 -10.08 -22.99
CA LYS A 299 0.14 -9.20 -23.92
C LYS A 299 -0.54 -9.14 -25.29
N HIS A 300 -0.90 -10.31 -25.83
CA HIS A 300 -1.63 -10.41 -27.08
C HIS A 300 -2.96 -9.65 -27.05
N ARG A 301 -3.72 -9.74 -25.94
CA ARG A 301 -4.96 -8.96 -25.73
C ARG A 301 -4.70 -7.46 -25.84
N SER A 302 -3.63 -6.95 -25.22
CA SER A 302 -3.25 -5.53 -25.31
C SER A 302 -2.89 -5.13 -26.74
N LEU A 303 -2.12 -5.93 -27.45
CA LEU A 303 -1.78 -5.66 -28.86
C LEU A 303 -3.01 -5.71 -29.77
N CYS A 304 -3.97 -6.61 -29.55
CA CYS A 304 -5.24 -6.62 -30.25
C CYS A 304 -6.02 -5.31 -30.03
N TYR A 305 -6.00 -4.79 -28.81
CA TYR A 305 -6.64 -3.51 -28.50
C TYR A 305 -5.92 -2.33 -29.18
N LEU A 306 -4.59 -2.32 -29.21
CA LEU A 306 -3.83 -1.32 -29.98
C LEU A 306 -4.18 -1.37 -31.47
N TYR A 307 -4.22 -2.57 -32.06
CA TYR A 307 -4.63 -2.74 -33.47
C TYR A 307 -6.04 -2.21 -33.72
N TYR A 308 -7.00 -2.47 -32.79
CA TYR A 308 -8.35 -1.94 -32.85
C TYR A 308 -8.36 -0.40 -32.85
N MET A 309 -7.59 0.22 -31.95
CA MET A 309 -7.48 1.69 -31.88
C MET A 309 -6.93 2.29 -33.17
N GLN A 310 -5.94 1.64 -33.79
CA GLN A 310 -5.30 2.13 -34.99
C GLN A 310 -6.18 1.95 -36.26
N HIS A 311 -6.86 0.82 -36.38
CA HIS A 311 -7.58 0.46 -37.60
C HIS A 311 -9.08 0.75 -37.56
N GLU A 312 -9.73 0.50 -36.41
CA GLU A 312 -11.18 0.71 -36.31
C GLU A 312 -11.54 2.11 -35.78
N LEU A 313 -10.67 2.68 -34.91
CA LEU A 313 -10.87 4.04 -34.37
C LEU A 313 -10.03 5.09 -35.08
N GLY A 314 -9.20 4.69 -36.01
CA GLY A 314 -8.45 5.59 -36.90
C GLY A 314 -7.23 6.28 -36.30
N SER A 315 -6.74 5.84 -35.14
CA SER A 315 -5.62 6.45 -34.39
C SER A 315 -4.26 5.91 -34.87
N LYS A 316 -3.96 6.00 -36.16
CA LYS A 316 -2.74 5.46 -36.78
C LYS A 316 -1.45 6.11 -36.27
N ASN A 317 -1.54 7.33 -35.75
CA ASN A 317 -0.42 8.09 -35.19
C ASN A 317 -0.03 7.62 -33.79
N LEU A 318 -0.84 6.77 -33.13
CA LEU A 318 -0.53 6.19 -31.82
C LEU A 318 0.23 4.88 -32.01
N GLY A 319 1.39 4.77 -31.37
CA GLY A 319 2.19 3.55 -31.30
C GLY A 319 2.69 3.30 -29.89
N LEU A 320 3.24 2.09 -29.64
CA LEU A 320 3.95 1.84 -28.39
C LEU A 320 5.09 2.85 -28.24
N ALA A 321 5.27 3.41 -27.05
CA ALA A 321 6.31 4.39 -26.79
C ALA A 321 7.70 3.73 -26.85
N ASP A 322 8.52 4.16 -27.81
CA ASP A 322 9.85 3.63 -28.08
C ASP A 322 10.93 4.08 -27.06
N ASP A 323 10.55 4.98 -26.17
CA ASP A 323 11.41 5.60 -25.18
C ASP A 323 10.98 5.30 -23.72
N GLU A 324 10.11 4.30 -23.52
CA GLU A 324 9.69 3.88 -22.17
C GLU A 324 10.34 2.55 -21.77
N TYR A 325 9.83 1.42 -22.23
CA TYR A 325 10.32 0.11 -21.81
C TYR A 325 11.50 -0.38 -22.64
N PRO A 326 12.59 -0.84 -22.01
CA PRO A 326 13.74 -1.43 -22.70
C PRO A 326 13.49 -2.92 -23.06
N THR A 327 12.25 -3.31 -23.27
CA THR A 327 11.82 -4.64 -23.69
C THR A 327 11.73 -4.72 -25.21
N GLU A 328 11.95 -5.90 -25.81
CA GLU A 328 11.88 -6.08 -27.27
C GLU A 328 10.49 -5.76 -27.83
N ASP A 329 9.43 -6.02 -27.04
CA ASP A 329 8.04 -5.78 -27.43
C ASP A 329 7.51 -4.40 -26.98
N LEU A 330 8.35 -3.56 -26.37
CA LEU A 330 8.00 -2.24 -25.83
C LEU A 330 6.85 -2.25 -24.80
N LEU A 331 6.49 -3.42 -24.28
CA LEU A 331 5.49 -3.60 -23.25
C LEU A 331 6.13 -3.65 -21.84
N PRO A 332 5.36 -3.38 -20.79
CA PRO A 332 5.81 -3.49 -19.40
C PRO A 332 6.45 -4.84 -19.08
N PHE A 333 7.38 -4.84 -18.12
CA PHE A 333 8.04 -6.07 -17.63
C PHE A 333 7.02 -7.07 -17.05
N ILE A 334 6.05 -6.56 -16.30
CA ILE A 334 4.99 -7.33 -15.64
C ILE A 334 3.62 -6.73 -15.95
N PRO A 335 2.53 -7.51 -15.84
CA PRO A 335 1.19 -6.94 -15.89
C PRO A 335 0.86 -6.21 -14.59
N TYR A 336 -0.15 -5.37 -14.63
CA TYR A 336 -0.81 -4.84 -13.43
C TYR A 336 -1.66 -5.93 -12.79
N HIS A 337 -1.19 -6.46 -11.68
CA HIS A 337 -1.93 -7.37 -10.82
C HIS A 337 -2.78 -6.58 -9.83
N ARG A 338 -4.09 -6.82 -9.83
CA ARG A 338 -5.02 -6.18 -8.88
C ARG A 338 -5.30 -7.03 -7.65
N GLU A 339 -4.92 -8.30 -7.68
CA GLU A 339 -5.11 -9.24 -6.58
C GLU A 339 -3.91 -10.16 -6.40
N SER A 340 -3.75 -10.66 -5.18
CA SER A 340 -2.65 -11.50 -4.73
C SER A 340 -3.16 -12.52 -3.73
N ARG A 341 -2.27 -13.39 -3.23
CA ARG A 341 -2.51 -14.15 -2.00
C ARG A 341 -2.64 -13.17 -0.84
N ARG A 342 -3.74 -13.23 -0.12
CA ARG A 342 -3.94 -12.43 1.10
C ARG A 342 -3.63 -13.32 2.29
N ILE A 343 -2.52 -13.06 2.99
CA ILE A 343 -2.06 -13.91 4.10
C ILE A 343 -3.09 -13.98 5.24
N GLN A 344 -3.06 -15.07 6.00
CA GLN A 344 -3.71 -15.14 7.29
C GLN A 344 -2.78 -14.53 8.35
N GLY A 345 -2.93 -13.23 8.55
CA GLY A 345 -2.14 -12.43 9.49
C GLY A 345 -2.70 -12.46 10.91
N VAL A 346 -1.93 -11.90 11.85
CA VAL A 346 -2.37 -11.76 13.25
C VAL A 346 -3.59 -10.86 13.40
N VAL A 347 -3.81 -9.97 12.43
CA VAL A 347 -5.03 -9.17 12.26
C VAL A 347 -5.56 -9.42 10.85
N ARG A 348 -6.87 -9.63 10.71
CA ARG A 348 -7.58 -9.59 9.42
C ARG A 348 -8.37 -8.29 9.35
N PHE A 349 -8.00 -7.41 8.44
CA PHE A 349 -8.67 -6.13 8.24
C PHE A 349 -9.81 -6.28 7.23
N ASN A 350 -11.02 -5.88 7.60
CA ASN A 350 -12.23 -6.02 6.80
C ASN A 350 -13.02 -4.70 6.69
N VAL A 351 -14.02 -4.66 5.81
CA VAL A 351 -14.75 -3.42 5.50
C VAL A 351 -15.57 -2.87 6.67
N ASN A 352 -16.00 -3.70 7.61
CA ASN A 352 -16.75 -3.22 8.78
C ASN A 352 -15.91 -2.25 9.64
N GLN A 353 -14.58 -2.51 9.70
CA GLN A 353 -13.63 -1.68 10.44
C GLN A 353 -13.32 -0.36 9.69
N ILE A 354 -13.51 -0.32 8.37
CA ILE A 354 -13.45 0.91 7.59
C ILE A 354 -14.73 1.75 7.78
N LEU A 355 -15.88 1.10 7.68
CA LEU A 355 -17.18 1.78 7.77
C LEU A 355 -17.46 2.37 9.15
N ARG A 356 -17.02 1.68 10.20
CA ARG A 356 -17.27 2.05 11.59
C ARG A 356 -16.01 1.86 12.43
N PRO A 357 -14.94 2.65 12.17
CA PRO A 357 -13.63 2.41 12.79
C PRO A 357 -13.68 2.46 14.32
N TYR A 358 -14.54 3.29 14.88
CA TYR A 358 -14.63 3.51 16.32
C TYR A 358 -15.53 2.51 17.07
N ASP A 359 -16.20 1.59 16.35
CA ASP A 359 -16.83 0.40 16.96
C ASP A 359 -15.79 -0.69 17.28
N TYR A 360 -14.58 -0.51 16.79
CA TYR A 360 -13.42 -1.39 16.95
C TYR A 360 -12.26 -0.62 17.58
N THR A 361 -11.19 -1.33 17.92
CA THR A 361 -9.97 -0.74 18.49
C THR A 361 -8.81 -0.67 17.48
N LEU A 362 -8.93 -1.35 16.35
CA LEU A 362 -7.86 -1.51 15.35
C LEU A 362 -7.34 -0.18 14.78
N TYR A 363 -8.17 0.85 14.69
CA TYR A 363 -7.72 2.18 14.23
C TYR A 363 -6.56 2.73 15.06
N ARG A 364 -6.43 2.30 16.32
CA ARG A 364 -5.32 2.68 17.20
C ARG A 364 -3.98 2.11 16.77
N THR A 365 -3.99 1.13 15.88
CA THR A 365 -2.78 0.46 15.36
C THR A 365 -2.43 0.87 13.93
N GLY A 366 -3.03 1.95 13.42
CA GLY A 366 -2.85 2.43 12.05
C GLY A 366 -1.41 2.78 11.71
N ILE A 367 -0.93 2.29 10.56
CA ILE A 367 0.44 2.49 10.03
C ILE A 367 0.45 3.02 8.60
N ALA A 368 -0.68 3.02 7.93
CA ALA A 368 -0.87 3.55 6.59
C ALA A 368 -2.26 4.18 6.51
N VAL A 369 -2.47 5.11 5.60
CA VAL A 369 -3.78 5.73 5.35
C VAL A 369 -4.15 5.64 3.89
N GLY A 370 -5.46 5.54 3.60
CA GLY A 370 -6.02 5.54 2.26
C GLY A 370 -7.32 6.32 2.17
N ASP A 371 -7.62 6.87 1.02
CA ASP A 371 -8.84 7.63 0.74
C ASP A 371 -9.60 7.15 -0.50
N TYR A 372 -9.11 6.10 -1.17
CA TYR A 372 -9.73 5.58 -2.37
C TYR A 372 -10.93 4.67 -2.05
N PRO A 373 -11.97 4.65 -2.87
CA PRO A 373 -13.10 3.73 -2.69
C PRO A 373 -12.69 2.27 -2.86
N VAL A 374 -13.57 1.36 -2.51
CA VAL A 374 -13.42 -0.06 -2.87
C VAL A 374 -13.60 -0.19 -4.37
N ASP A 375 -12.52 -0.58 -5.05
CA ASP A 375 -12.44 -0.70 -6.50
C ASP A 375 -12.03 -2.11 -6.91
N HIS A 376 -12.92 -2.80 -7.63
CA HIS A 376 -12.72 -4.16 -8.12
C HIS A 376 -12.95 -4.24 -9.62
N HIS A 377 -12.09 -4.98 -10.29
CA HIS A 377 -12.12 -5.23 -11.72
C HIS A 377 -12.38 -6.71 -12.00
N HIS A 378 -13.59 -7.05 -12.43
CA HIS A 378 -14.00 -8.41 -12.80
C HIS A 378 -14.71 -8.45 -14.16
N GLN A 379 -14.56 -7.41 -14.98
CA GLN A 379 -15.35 -7.26 -16.21
C GLN A 379 -14.95 -8.25 -17.30
N ALA A 380 -13.69 -8.69 -17.31
CA ALA A 380 -13.22 -9.71 -18.25
C ALA A 380 -13.53 -11.15 -17.78
N TYR A 381 -14.00 -11.35 -16.54
CA TYR A 381 -14.42 -12.68 -16.07
C TYR A 381 -15.63 -13.18 -16.86
N PRO A 382 -15.58 -14.40 -17.45
CA PRO A 382 -16.59 -14.82 -18.43
C PRO A 382 -17.97 -15.11 -17.83
N ASN A 383 -18.06 -15.50 -16.54
CA ASN A 383 -19.31 -15.88 -15.90
C ASN A 383 -19.77 -14.85 -14.86
N GLN A 384 -20.31 -13.74 -15.30
CA GLN A 384 -20.78 -12.64 -14.44
C GLN A 384 -21.89 -13.04 -13.46
N GLU A 385 -22.59 -14.15 -13.71
CA GLU A 385 -23.62 -14.66 -12.79
C GLU A 385 -23.05 -15.05 -11.42
N GLU A 386 -21.81 -15.56 -11.39
CA GLU A 386 -21.14 -15.94 -10.15
C GLU A 386 -20.75 -14.73 -9.28
N LEU A 387 -20.74 -13.53 -9.85
CA LEU A 387 -20.36 -12.30 -9.17
C LEU A 387 -21.55 -11.50 -8.65
N LYS A 388 -22.79 -11.91 -8.94
CA LYS A 388 -24.00 -11.14 -8.59
C LYS A 388 -24.18 -10.88 -7.09
N SER A 389 -23.64 -11.74 -6.24
CA SER A 389 -23.70 -11.59 -4.79
C SER A 389 -22.64 -10.63 -4.24
N LEU A 390 -21.58 -10.35 -5.01
CA LEU A 390 -20.53 -9.42 -4.64
C LEU A 390 -21.01 -7.98 -4.89
N THR A 391 -20.96 -7.16 -3.88
CA THR A 391 -21.41 -5.77 -3.95
C THR A 391 -20.39 -4.83 -3.33
N PHE A 392 -20.46 -3.57 -3.70
CA PHE A 392 -19.55 -2.54 -3.17
C PHE A 392 -20.36 -1.30 -2.81
N GLY A 393 -20.06 -0.73 -1.66
CA GLY A 393 -20.70 0.48 -1.17
C GLY A 393 -19.68 1.59 -0.90
N PRO A 394 -20.17 2.78 -0.54
CA PRO A 394 -19.32 3.91 -0.21
C PRO A 394 -18.58 3.68 1.11
N VAL A 395 -17.29 4.07 1.15
CA VAL A 395 -16.44 4.02 2.34
C VAL A 395 -15.87 5.41 2.64
N PRO A 396 -15.61 5.78 3.91
CA PRO A 396 -14.79 6.93 4.24
C PRO A 396 -13.31 6.65 3.95
N SER A 397 -12.44 7.62 4.14
CA SER A 397 -11.01 7.36 4.25
C SER A 397 -10.71 6.54 5.52
N TYR A 398 -9.60 5.82 5.50
CA TYR A 398 -9.30 4.79 6.51
C TYR A 398 -7.82 4.75 6.84
N ASN A 399 -7.49 4.13 7.97
CA ASN A 399 -6.13 3.70 8.26
C ASN A 399 -6.04 2.16 8.30
N VAL A 400 -4.85 1.63 7.99
CA VAL A 400 -4.59 0.19 7.92
C VAL A 400 -3.82 -0.24 9.15
N PRO A 401 -4.27 -1.29 9.88
CA PRO A 401 -3.66 -1.73 11.14
C PRO A 401 -2.32 -2.46 10.90
N MET A 402 -1.37 -2.32 11.84
CA MET A 402 -0.03 -2.93 11.76
C MET A 402 -0.06 -4.45 11.63
N GLY A 403 -0.98 -5.10 12.32
CA GLY A 403 -1.05 -6.56 12.37
C GLY A 403 -1.34 -7.25 11.04
N VAL A 404 -1.74 -6.50 9.98
CA VAL A 404 -1.92 -7.07 8.63
C VAL A 404 -0.61 -7.51 7.99
N LEU A 405 0.53 -6.97 8.45
CA LEU A 405 1.87 -7.27 7.93
C LEU A 405 2.43 -8.60 8.45
N LEU A 406 1.91 -9.11 9.57
CA LEU A 406 2.51 -10.21 10.31
C LEU A 406 1.74 -11.52 10.11
N PRO A 407 2.34 -12.57 9.53
CA PRO A 407 1.75 -13.90 9.46
C PRO A 407 1.45 -14.48 10.85
N LYS A 408 0.38 -15.30 10.98
CA LYS A 408 0.02 -15.92 12.27
C LYS A 408 1.07 -16.93 12.78
N GLU A 409 1.59 -17.76 11.90
CA GLU A 409 2.34 -18.96 12.28
C GLU A 409 3.84 -18.87 11.95
N VAL A 410 4.24 -17.95 11.05
CA VAL A 410 5.62 -17.79 10.60
C VAL A 410 6.23 -16.55 11.27
N THR A 411 7.42 -16.73 11.88
CA THR A 411 8.18 -15.66 12.54
C THR A 411 9.29 -15.13 11.62
N ASP A 412 9.78 -13.93 11.93
CA ASP A 412 10.86 -13.23 11.20
C ASP A 412 10.56 -13.04 9.70
N LEU A 413 9.26 -13.03 9.37
CA LEU A 413 8.73 -12.73 8.05
C LEU A 413 7.69 -11.60 8.17
N ILE A 414 7.84 -10.59 7.35
CA ILE A 414 6.87 -9.52 7.14
C ILE A 414 6.33 -9.66 5.72
N VAL A 415 5.03 -9.52 5.55
CA VAL A 415 4.39 -9.52 4.22
C VAL A 415 3.82 -8.15 3.96
N ALA A 416 4.24 -7.55 2.87
CA ALA A 416 3.81 -6.23 2.43
C ALA A 416 3.07 -6.34 1.09
N GLU A 417 2.95 -5.26 0.34
CA GLU A 417 2.28 -5.17 -0.96
C GLU A 417 0.79 -5.58 -0.86
N LYS A 418 0.22 -6.13 -1.91
CA LYS A 418 -1.17 -6.59 -1.99
C LYS A 418 -1.45 -7.87 -1.19
N SER A 419 -0.39 -8.51 -0.69
CA SER A 419 -0.48 -9.80 0.01
C SER A 419 -0.76 -9.69 1.50
N VAL A 420 -0.89 -8.49 2.04
CA VAL A 420 -1.25 -8.24 3.45
C VAL A 420 -2.57 -8.88 3.84
N SER A 421 -2.78 -9.06 5.16
CA SER A 421 -3.96 -9.73 5.71
C SER A 421 -5.21 -8.85 5.71
N VAL A 422 -5.83 -8.72 4.55
CA VAL A 422 -7.09 -8.00 4.34
C VAL A 422 -8.13 -8.89 3.70
N SER A 423 -9.42 -8.57 3.84
CA SER A 423 -10.47 -9.27 3.10
C SER A 423 -10.41 -8.98 1.59
N ASN A 424 -11.10 -9.79 0.78
CA ASN A 424 -11.24 -9.54 -0.66
C ASN A 424 -11.81 -8.13 -0.91
N ILE A 425 -12.86 -7.73 -0.19
CA ILE A 425 -13.46 -6.40 -0.30
C ILE A 425 -12.43 -5.29 -0.04
N VAL A 426 -11.70 -5.39 1.08
CA VAL A 426 -10.73 -4.37 1.49
C VAL A 426 -9.49 -4.35 0.58
N ASN A 427 -9.14 -5.48 -0.05
CA ASN A 427 -8.09 -5.49 -1.07
C ASN A 427 -8.39 -4.44 -2.15
N GLY A 428 -9.65 -4.25 -2.54
CA GLY A 428 -10.04 -3.26 -3.55
C GLY A 428 -9.60 -1.81 -3.26
N CYS A 429 -9.41 -1.45 -1.99
CA CYS A 429 -8.95 -0.10 -1.64
C CYS A 429 -7.51 -0.08 -1.07
N THR A 430 -7.01 -1.17 -0.48
CA THR A 430 -5.66 -1.20 0.12
C THR A 430 -4.55 -1.59 -0.87
N ARG A 431 -4.89 -2.17 -2.03
CA ARG A 431 -3.93 -2.53 -3.08
C ARG A 431 -3.33 -1.34 -3.83
N LEU A 432 -3.81 -0.14 -3.56
CA LEU A 432 -3.43 1.06 -4.32
C LEU A 432 -2.06 1.59 -3.92
N GLN A 433 -1.41 2.23 -4.86
CA GLN A 433 0.01 2.58 -4.81
C GLN A 433 0.42 3.39 -3.57
N PRO A 434 -0.34 4.43 -3.13
CA PRO A 434 0.03 5.16 -1.92
C PRO A 434 -0.06 4.31 -0.65
N VAL A 435 -1.04 3.41 -0.58
CA VAL A 435 -1.26 2.56 0.60
C VAL A 435 -0.16 1.51 0.70
N VAL A 436 0.12 0.76 -0.38
CA VAL A 436 1.17 -0.27 -0.36
C VAL A 436 2.56 0.34 -0.12
N THR A 437 2.83 1.55 -0.62
CA THR A 437 4.09 2.26 -0.34
C THR A 437 4.24 2.56 1.16
N GLN A 438 3.16 3.01 1.82
CA GLN A 438 3.16 3.25 3.27
C GLN A 438 3.27 1.94 4.07
N LEU A 439 2.60 0.87 3.63
CA LEU A 439 2.74 -0.46 4.24
C LEU A 439 4.19 -0.95 4.16
N GLY A 440 4.85 -0.76 3.01
CA GLY A 440 6.27 -1.05 2.85
C GLY A 440 7.14 -0.22 3.79
N GLN A 441 6.88 1.08 3.91
CA GLN A 441 7.61 1.95 4.84
C GLN A 441 7.47 1.44 6.28
N ALA A 442 6.27 1.08 6.71
CA ALA A 442 6.03 0.53 8.04
C ALA A 442 6.71 -0.85 8.25
N ALA A 443 6.71 -1.70 7.22
CA ALA A 443 7.43 -2.99 7.22
C ALA A 443 8.93 -2.78 7.42
N GLY A 444 9.53 -1.81 6.72
CA GLY A 444 10.93 -1.43 6.89
C GLY A 444 11.26 -0.91 8.28
N ILE A 445 10.37 -0.10 8.88
CA ILE A 445 10.51 0.38 10.26
C ILE A 445 10.49 -0.81 11.24
N LEU A 446 9.48 -1.67 11.11
CA LEU A 446 9.31 -2.83 11.98
C LEU A 446 10.53 -3.75 11.94
N ALA A 447 11.01 -4.07 10.73
CA ALA A 447 12.21 -4.88 10.54
C ALA A 447 13.45 -4.23 11.16
N ALA A 448 13.69 -2.95 10.90
CA ALA A 448 14.86 -2.24 11.41
C ALA A 448 14.86 -2.15 12.95
N LEU A 449 13.72 -1.88 13.58
CA LEU A 449 13.61 -1.84 15.05
C LEU A 449 13.91 -3.22 15.66
N ALA A 450 13.37 -4.29 15.06
CA ALA A 450 13.59 -5.64 15.54
C ALA A 450 15.07 -6.05 15.49
N VAL A 451 15.74 -5.87 14.33
CA VAL A 451 17.15 -6.28 14.19
C VAL A 451 18.10 -5.43 15.03
N LYS A 452 17.86 -4.12 15.13
CA LYS A 452 18.74 -3.22 15.91
C LYS A 452 18.71 -3.49 17.40
N GLU A 453 17.59 -3.94 17.92
CA GLU A 453 17.41 -4.24 19.35
C GLU A 453 17.45 -5.73 19.65
N ASN A 454 17.72 -6.55 18.63
CA ASN A 454 17.75 -8.02 18.72
C ASN A 454 16.49 -8.59 19.39
N ARG A 455 15.32 -8.14 18.90
CA ARG A 455 13.97 -8.54 19.35
C ARG A 455 13.24 -9.31 18.26
N GLU A 456 12.27 -10.12 18.66
CA GLU A 456 11.31 -10.68 17.72
C GLU A 456 10.40 -9.57 17.13
N LEU A 457 9.91 -9.76 15.90
CA LEU A 457 9.01 -8.79 15.24
C LEU A 457 7.77 -8.45 16.09
N ARG A 458 7.26 -9.42 16.84
CA ARG A 458 6.06 -9.24 17.68
C ARG A 458 6.32 -8.54 19.01
N GLU A 459 7.57 -8.37 19.38
CA GLU A 459 7.98 -7.61 20.57
C GLU A 459 8.12 -6.12 20.28
N VAL A 460 8.24 -5.74 18.99
CA VAL A 460 8.19 -4.34 18.58
C VAL A 460 6.76 -3.83 18.71
N THR A 461 6.58 -2.83 19.55
CA THR A 461 5.25 -2.31 19.84
C THR A 461 4.68 -1.45 18.73
N VAL A 462 3.37 -1.38 18.63
CA VAL A 462 2.66 -0.50 17.69
C VAL A 462 3.13 0.95 17.83
N ARG A 463 3.29 1.44 19.07
CA ARG A 463 3.68 2.84 19.34
C ARG A 463 5.09 3.17 18.87
N GLU A 464 6.03 2.23 18.95
CA GLU A 464 7.39 2.41 18.43
C GLU A 464 7.35 2.61 16.90
N VAL A 465 6.63 1.77 16.17
CA VAL A 465 6.48 1.90 14.71
C VAL A 465 5.78 3.21 14.35
N GLN A 466 4.68 3.55 15.03
CA GLN A 466 3.92 4.78 14.78
C GLN A 466 4.73 6.04 15.07
N LYS A 467 5.56 6.04 16.13
CA LYS A 467 6.46 7.15 16.45
C LYS A 467 7.44 7.43 15.31
N VAL A 468 8.11 6.37 14.84
CA VAL A 468 9.06 6.49 13.72
C VAL A 468 8.35 6.92 12.43
N LEU A 469 7.13 6.41 12.17
CA LEU A 469 6.32 6.86 11.03
C LEU A 469 6.05 8.36 11.07
N LEU A 470 5.59 8.90 12.21
CA LEU A 470 5.34 10.34 12.37
C LEU A 470 6.60 11.18 12.22
N GLU A 471 7.75 10.68 12.68
CA GLU A 471 9.04 11.34 12.53
C GLU A 471 9.49 11.41 11.06
N ASN A 472 9.07 10.42 10.26
CA ASN A 472 9.38 10.31 8.83
C ASN A 472 8.21 10.75 7.93
N GLY A 473 7.33 11.63 8.39
CA GLY A 473 6.26 12.23 7.60
C GLY A 473 5.08 11.31 7.29
N GLY A 474 4.94 10.19 8.01
CA GLY A 474 3.79 9.29 7.90
C GLY A 474 2.54 9.88 8.53
N TYR A 475 1.37 9.35 8.16
CA TYR A 475 0.08 9.61 8.78
C TYR A 475 -0.37 8.39 9.56
N LEU A 476 -0.95 8.58 10.74
CA LEU A 476 -1.59 7.51 11.52
C LEU A 476 -3.12 7.50 11.31
N MET A 477 -3.68 8.68 11.12
CA MET A 477 -5.11 8.91 10.85
C MET A 477 -5.26 9.71 9.56
N PRO A 478 -6.28 9.43 8.73
CA PRO A 478 -6.44 10.03 7.41
C PRO A 478 -7.10 11.42 7.47
N TYR A 479 -6.61 12.32 8.34
CA TYR A 479 -7.20 13.65 8.53
C TYR A 479 -6.87 14.60 7.40
N ILE A 480 -7.91 14.95 6.62
CA ILE A 480 -7.78 15.77 5.41
C ILE A 480 -7.58 17.26 5.70
N ASP A 481 -8.08 17.73 6.85
CA ASP A 481 -7.95 19.11 7.33
C ASP A 481 -6.68 19.35 8.14
N LEU A 482 -5.76 18.38 8.12
CA LEU A 482 -4.50 18.42 8.85
C LEU A 482 -3.33 18.12 7.88
N PRO A 483 -2.83 19.13 7.14
CA PRO A 483 -1.68 18.94 6.25
C PRO A 483 -0.40 18.64 7.06
N LYS A 484 0.53 17.88 6.46
CA LYS A 484 1.75 17.41 7.14
C LYS A 484 2.69 18.51 7.63
N ASP A 485 2.62 19.70 7.04
CA ASP A 485 3.39 20.90 7.41
C ASP A 485 2.71 21.74 8.51
N HIS A 486 1.52 21.32 8.98
CA HIS A 486 0.85 21.98 10.09
C HIS A 486 1.72 21.89 11.37
N PRO A 487 1.96 22.99 12.12
CA PRO A 487 2.84 22.96 13.28
C PRO A 487 2.43 21.92 14.34
N HIS A 488 1.15 21.65 14.48
CA HIS A 488 0.61 20.71 15.46
C HIS A 488 0.26 19.34 14.85
N PHE A 489 0.71 19.04 13.63
CA PHE A 489 0.40 17.79 12.93
C PHE A 489 0.58 16.56 13.81
N LYS A 490 1.77 16.42 14.43
CA LYS A 490 2.10 15.23 15.22
C LYS A 490 1.20 15.09 16.45
N ALA A 491 0.91 16.18 17.15
CA ALA A 491 0.05 16.16 18.34
C ALA A 491 -1.38 15.69 17.98
N LEU A 492 -1.96 16.25 16.90
CA LEU A 492 -3.31 15.88 16.48
C LEU A 492 -3.39 14.44 15.98
N GLN A 493 -2.36 13.95 15.26
CA GLN A 493 -2.26 12.55 14.84
C GLN A 493 -2.20 11.60 16.05
N ARG A 494 -1.39 11.94 17.08
CA ARG A 494 -1.27 11.15 18.31
C ARG A 494 -2.58 11.11 19.10
N ILE A 495 -3.24 12.25 19.28
CA ILE A 495 -4.52 12.32 19.98
C ILE A 495 -5.62 11.56 19.24
N GLY A 496 -5.66 11.69 17.91
CA GLY A 496 -6.62 10.96 17.07
C GLY A 496 -6.44 9.46 17.13
N VAL A 497 -5.21 8.97 16.99
CA VAL A 497 -4.94 7.52 17.02
C VAL A 497 -5.10 6.92 18.43
N CYS A 498 -5.00 7.71 19.50
CA CYS A 498 -5.38 7.31 20.84
C CYS A 498 -6.91 7.19 21.01
N GLY A 499 -7.69 7.90 20.20
CA GLY A 499 -9.15 7.91 20.26
C GLY A 499 -9.74 8.85 21.29
N ILE A 500 -8.96 9.81 21.81
CA ILE A 500 -9.42 10.83 22.77
C ILE A 500 -10.40 11.78 22.07
N LEU A 501 -10.02 12.25 20.88
CA LEU A 501 -10.92 12.95 19.97
C LEU A 501 -11.00 12.15 18.67
N LYS A 502 -12.21 11.86 18.22
CA LYS A 502 -12.49 11.03 17.06
C LYS A 502 -12.76 11.91 15.84
N GLY A 503 -12.30 11.50 14.65
CA GLY A 503 -12.61 12.18 13.40
C GLY A 503 -13.94 11.73 12.82
N GLU A 504 -14.47 12.51 11.87
CA GLU A 504 -15.69 12.17 11.12
C GLU A 504 -15.36 11.78 9.69
N GLY A 505 -15.68 10.53 9.33
CA GLY A 505 -15.49 10.00 8.00
C GLY A 505 -16.61 10.36 7.04
N ARG A 506 -16.27 10.65 5.77
CA ARG A 506 -17.22 10.96 4.69
C ARG A 506 -16.80 10.27 3.39
N SER A 507 -17.75 9.64 2.72
CA SER A 507 -17.54 9.14 1.36
C SER A 507 -17.85 10.22 0.34
N ILE A 508 -16.86 10.50 -0.52
CA ILE A 508 -16.95 11.50 -1.60
C ILE A 508 -16.49 10.87 -2.94
N ASN A 509 -16.65 9.58 -3.10
CA ASN A 509 -16.19 8.77 -4.26
C ASN A 509 -14.68 8.64 -4.38
N TRP A 510 -14.02 9.42 -5.27
CA TRP A 510 -12.60 9.24 -5.60
C TRP A 510 -11.61 9.67 -4.51
N ALA A 511 -11.99 10.58 -3.61
CA ALA A 511 -11.13 11.12 -2.57
C ALA A 511 -11.95 11.22 -1.28
N ASN A 512 -12.17 10.08 -0.65
CA ASN A 512 -12.91 9.98 0.60
C ASN A 512 -12.19 10.75 1.71
N GLU A 513 -12.94 11.21 2.69
CA GLU A 513 -12.43 12.14 3.68
C GLU A 513 -12.64 11.62 5.09
N THR A 514 -11.77 12.04 5.99
CA THR A 514 -11.97 12.04 7.43
C THR A 514 -11.51 13.39 7.97
N TRP A 515 -12.35 14.05 8.72
CA TRP A 515 -12.09 15.36 9.27
C TRP A 515 -11.81 15.28 10.76
N PHE A 516 -10.70 15.84 11.20
CA PHE A 516 -10.45 16.04 12.64
C PHE A 516 -11.27 17.20 13.19
N ARG A 517 -11.65 18.18 12.33
CA ARG A 517 -12.39 19.41 12.66
C ARG A 517 -11.66 20.26 13.70
N LYS A 518 -10.35 20.46 13.46
CA LYS A 518 -9.41 21.10 14.39
C LYS A 518 -9.87 22.43 14.96
N ASP A 519 -10.63 23.22 14.20
CA ASP A 519 -11.11 24.56 14.55
C ASP A 519 -12.44 24.56 15.31
N GLU A 520 -13.15 23.44 15.35
CA GLU A 520 -14.44 23.29 16.06
C GLU A 520 -14.21 23.14 17.58
N PRO A 521 -15.22 23.51 18.39
CA PRO A 521 -15.13 23.34 19.84
C PRO A 521 -15.15 21.87 20.25
N VAL A 522 -14.52 21.55 21.39
CA VAL A 522 -14.54 20.20 21.97
C VAL A 522 -15.89 19.95 22.62
N GLY A 523 -16.62 18.93 22.15
CA GLY A 523 -17.85 18.46 22.77
C GLY A 523 -17.57 17.68 24.07
N VAL A 524 -18.25 18.07 25.15
CA VAL A 524 -18.09 17.43 26.48
C VAL A 524 -18.43 15.93 26.42
N SER A 525 -19.51 15.57 25.72
CA SER A 525 -19.94 14.17 25.59
C SER A 525 -18.92 13.32 24.82
N GLU A 526 -18.40 13.82 23.70
CA GLU A 526 -17.37 13.12 22.92
C GLU A 526 -16.11 12.89 23.73
N LEU A 527 -15.62 13.95 24.40
CA LEU A 527 -14.42 13.88 25.20
C LEU A 527 -14.58 12.92 26.38
N SER A 528 -15.73 12.98 27.08
CA SER A 528 -16.03 12.06 28.17
C SER A 528 -15.96 10.60 27.74
N GLN A 529 -16.50 10.28 26.57
CA GLN A 529 -16.43 8.93 26.01
C GLN A 529 -14.99 8.55 25.67
N GLY A 530 -14.24 9.43 24.98
CA GLY A 530 -12.84 9.17 24.61
C GLY A 530 -11.92 8.97 25.84
N LEU A 531 -12.16 9.71 26.91
CA LEU A 531 -11.45 9.51 28.18
C LEU A 531 -11.84 8.21 28.87
N ALA A 532 -13.13 7.86 28.89
CA ALA A 532 -13.60 6.61 29.48
C ALA A 532 -13.05 5.36 28.78
N ASP A 533 -12.84 5.42 27.47
CA ASP A 533 -12.23 4.35 26.68
C ASP A 533 -10.76 4.07 27.09
N LEU A 534 -10.06 5.07 27.63
CA LEU A 534 -8.64 4.97 28.00
C LEU A 534 -8.40 4.99 29.51
N TYR A 535 -9.23 5.70 30.26
CA TYR A 535 -9.14 5.90 31.70
C TYR A 535 -10.49 5.57 32.36
N PRO A 536 -10.92 4.31 32.39
CA PRO A 536 -12.30 3.92 32.76
C PRO A 536 -12.69 4.28 34.18
N THR A 537 -11.72 4.48 35.07
CA THR A 537 -11.97 4.88 36.48
C THR A 537 -11.91 6.40 36.72
N PHE A 538 -11.46 7.16 35.72
CA PHE A 538 -11.46 8.62 35.78
C PHE A 538 -12.86 9.16 35.42
N LYS A 539 -13.36 10.09 36.22
CA LYS A 539 -14.62 10.79 35.96
C LYS A 539 -14.33 12.25 35.64
N MET A 540 -14.65 12.65 34.40
CA MET A 540 -14.54 14.03 33.97
C MET A 540 -15.68 14.85 34.60
N GLU A 541 -15.33 15.97 35.23
CA GLU A 541 -16.27 16.99 35.68
C GLU A 541 -16.25 18.14 34.63
N ALA A 542 -17.33 18.33 33.93
CA ALA A 542 -17.53 19.44 33.01
C ALA A 542 -19.03 19.72 32.89
N SER A 543 -19.37 20.98 32.60
CA SER A 543 -20.74 21.42 32.44
C SER A 543 -20.94 22.05 31.06
N GLY A 544 -22.12 21.83 30.47
CA GLY A 544 -22.45 22.41 29.17
C GLY A 544 -22.22 21.47 27.99
N GLU A 545 -22.40 21.99 26.81
CA GLU A 545 -22.26 21.26 25.54
C GLU A 545 -20.79 21.19 25.08
N TYR A 546 -20.06 22.28 25.28
CA TYR A 546 -18.67 22.43 24.87
C TYR A 546 -17.77 22.74 26.05
N LEU A 547 -16.57 22.17 26.04
CA LEU A 547 -15.54 22.40 27.06
C LEU A 547 -14.97 23.82 26.92
N SER A 548 -14.90 24.57 27.99
CA SER A 548 -14.22 25.87 28.02
C SER A 548 -12.72 25.74 28.21
N VAL A 549 -11.99 26.83 27.97
CA VAL A 549 -10.55 26.91 28.22
C VAL A 549 -10.22 26.66 29.70
N GLU A 550 -10.99 27.22 30.63
CA GLU A 550 -10.81 27.03 32.07
C GLU A 550 -11.11 25.57 32.50
N GLU A 551 -12.19 24.97 31.96
CA GLU A 551 -12.49 23.57 32.24
C GLU A 551 -11.42 22.64 31.66
N THR A 552 -10.81 22.97 30.49
CA THR A 552 -9.65 22.24 29.96
C THR A 552 -8.47 22.30 30.90
N GLU A 553 -8.15 23.47 31.44
CA GLU A 553 -7.07 23.65 32.42
C GLU A 553 -7.33 22.77 33.67
N ASN A 554 -8.55 22.83 34.24
CA ASN A 554 -8.95 22.05 35.39
C ASN A 554 -8.88 20.53 35.11
N LEU A 555 -9.33 20.11 33.93
CA LEU A 555 -9.29 18.71 33.51
C LEU A 555 -7.83 18.20 33.39
N LEU A 556 -6.92 18.97 32.79
CA LEU A 556 -5.52 18.59 32.67
C LEU A 556 -4.84 18.46 34.06
N VAL A 557 -5.15 19.38 34.98
CA VAL A 557 -4.66 19.29 36.38
C VAL A 557 -5.21 18.05 37.05
N ALA A 558 -6.52 17.79 36.97
CA ALA A 558 -7.17 16.62 37.56
C ALA A 558 -6.62 15.31 37.00
N LEU A 559 -6.45 15.21 35.70
CA LEU A 559 -5.82 14.04 35.05
C LEU A 559 -4.34 13.90 35.42
N GLY A 560 -3.61 15.00 35.58
CA GLY A 560 -2.24 14.98 36.07
C GLY A 560 -2.15 14.33 37.46
N VAL A 561 -3.02 14.73 38.36
CA VAL A 561 -3.12 14.12 39.72
C VAL A 561 -3.52 12.66 39.64
N PHE A 562 -4.52 12.33 38.80
CA PHE A 562 -4.99 10.94 38.62
C PHE A 562 -3.90 10.02 38.04
N LEU A 563 -3.05 10.54 37.17
CA LEU A 563 -1.95 9.81 36.53
C LEU A 563 -0.61 9.93 37.28
N GLU A 564 -0.62 10.53 38.47
CA GLU A 564 0.58 10.76 39.30
C GLU A 564 1.69 11.53 38.57
N LYS A 565 1.29 12.41 37.62
CA LYS A 565 2.22 13.29 36.87
C LYS A 565 2.43 14.60 37.65
N GLU A 566 3.66 14.82 38.07
CA GLU A 566 4.05 16.06 38.73
C GLU A 566 4.15 17.25 37.75
N GLY A 567 4.02 18.46 38.27
CA GLY A 567 4.27 19.70 37.53
C GLY A 567 3.14 20.16 36.62
N ILE A 568 1.97 19.51 36.59
CA ILE A 568 0.81 19.97 35.83
C ILE A 568 -0.02 20.89 36.72
N THR A 569 0.17 22.21 36.54
CA THR A 569 -0.55 23.25 37.27
C THR A 569 -1.19 24.24 36.31
N ALA A 570 -2.23 24.95 36.76
CA ALA A 570 -2.87 26.02 35.98
C ALA A 570 -1.86 27.06 35.47
N GLU A 571 -0.89 27.44 36.29
CA GLU A 571 0.16 28.39 35.90
C GLU A 571 1.03 27.85 34.78
N HIS A 572 1.47 26.59 34.86
CA HIS A 572 2.27 25.96 33.79
C HIS A 572 1.47 25.84 32.48
N ILE A 573 0.17 25.50 32.55
CA ILE A 573 -0.69 25.40 31.38
C ILE A 573 -0.84 26.77 30.71
N ARG A 574 -1.12 27.83 31.48
CA ARG A 574 -1.23 29.19 30.94
C ARG A 574 0.08 29.70 30.32
N LYS A 575 1.20 29.38 30.92
CA LYS A 575 2.51 29.69 30.34
C LYS A 575 2.74 28.96 29.03
N ALA A 576 2.52 27.64 29.01
CA ALA A 576 2.68 26.81 27.81
C ALA A 576 1.72 27.20 26.69
N TRP A 577 0.54 27.76 27.00
CA TRP A 577 -0.45 28.20 26.02
C TRP A 577 0.14 29.13 24.93
N GLY A 578 0.89 30.15 25.36
CA GLY A 578 1.56 31.07 24.45
C GLY A 578 2.74 30.43 23.73
N ASP A 579 3.56 29.64 24.44
CA ASP A 579 4.74 28.97 23.89
C ASP A 579 4.38 27.95 22.81
N LEU A 580 3.20 27.34 22.90
CA LEU A 580 2.64 26.40 21.92
C LEU A 580 1.93 27.08 20.75
N GLY A 581 1.90 28.42 20.67
CA GLY A 581 1.28 29.16 19.59
C GLY A 581 -0.24 29.05 19.51
N LEU A 582 -0.90 28.79 20.64
CA LEU A 582 -2.35 28.67 20.70
C LEU A 582 -3.02 30.07 20.68
N ARG A 583 -4.34 30.12 20.37
CA ARG A 583 -5.09 31.37 20.30
C ARG A 583 -5.07 32.09 21.65
N ASP A 584 -5.51 33.37 21.68
CA ASP A 584 -5.61 34.15 22.91
C ASP A 584 -6.29 33.39 24.05
N TYR A 585 -5.66 33.30 25.19
CA TYR A 585 -6.22 32.69 26.39
C TYR A 585 -7.41 33.51 26.89
N LYS A 586 -8.62 32.91 26.87
CA LYS A 586 -9.86 33.48 27.41
C LYS A 586 -10.61 32.36 28.14
N PRO A 587 -10.69 32.39 29.49
CA PRO A 587 -11.20 31.27 30.30
C PRO A 587 -12.57 30.75 29.88
N ASN A 588 -13.50 31.65 29.58
CA ASN A 588 -14.91 31.32 29.35
C ASN A 588 -15.25 30.98 27.88
N ARG A 589 -14.30 31.05 26.95
CA ARG A 589 -14.58 30.62 25.58
C ARG A 589 -14.45 29.11 25.42
N PRO A 590 -15.20 28.51 24.48
CA PRO A 590 -14.94 27.12 24.11
C PRO A 590 -13.49 26.91 23.64
N VAL A 591 -12.88 25.82 24.07
CA VAL A 591 -11.57 25.37 23.57
C VAL A 591 -11.76 24.69 22.21
N SER A 592 -10.87 24.95 21.23
CA SER A 592 -10.91 24.22 19.97
C SER A 592 -10.30 22.83 20.13
N ARG A 593 -10.66 21.92 19.22
CA ARG A 593 -10.14 20.55 19.19
C ARG A 593 -8.61 20.53 19.03
N GLU A 594 -8.08 21.46 18.24
CA GLU A 594 -6.63 21.64 18.10
C GLU A 594 -5.98 22.06 19.42
N GLU A 595 -6.47 23.14 20.05
CA GLU A 595 -5.93 23.64 21.30
C GLU A 595 -5.94 22.57 22.40
N PHE A 596 -7.06 21.88 22.54
CA PHE A 596 -7.19 20.76 23.47
C PHE A 596 -6.19 19.65 23.15
N ALA A 597 -6.13 19.19 21.89
CA ALA A 597 -5.23 18.11 21.48
C ALA A 597 -3.76 18.44 21.75
N VAL A 598 -3.34 19.66 21.43
CA VAL A 598 -1.95 20.13 21.66
C VAL A 598 -1.61 20.14 23.15
N LEU A 599 -2.49 20.70 24.00
CA LEU A 599 -2.28 20.73 25.43
C LEU A 599 -2.29 19.33 26.05
N PHE A 600 -3.24 18.49 25.64
CA PHE A 600 -3.37 17.13 26.15
C PHE A 600 -2.15 16.28 25.79
N ASP A 601 -1.68 16.38 24.55
CA ASP A 601 -0.48 15.70 24.08
C ASP A 601 0.78 16.20 24.82
N HIS A 602 0.90 17.53 25.00
CA HIS A 602 2.06 18.15 25.65
C HIS A 602 2.18 17.76 27.13
N PHE A 603 1.10 17.84 27.90
CA PHE A 603 1.14 17.61 29.36
C PHE A 603 0.98 16.15 29.74
N LEU A 604 0.11 15.41 29.05
CA LEU A 604 -0.27 14.06 29.46
C LEU A 604 0.37 12.96 28.61
N THR A 605 0.86 13.28 27.42
CA THR A 605 1.58 12.35 26.53
C THR A 605 0.89 10.97 26.40
N PRO A 606 -0.43 10.90 26.11
CA PRO A 606 -1.18 9.64 26.14
C PRO A 606 -0.65 8.62 25.12
N PHE A 607 -0.12 9.09 24.02
CA PHE A 607 0.46 8.25 22.98
C PHE A 607 1.66 7.44 23.49
N ASP A 608 2.52 8.04 24.31
CA ASP A 608 3.71 7.39 24.87
C ASP A 608 3.36 6.57 26.13
N MET A 609 2.35 7.01 26.90
CA MET A 609 1.97 6.39 28.18
C MET A 609 1.06 5.18 28.01
N ILE A 610 0.18 5.19 26.99
CA ILE A 610 -0.79 4.12 26.78
C ILE A 610 -0.28 3.20 25.70
N ARG A 611 0.23 2.05 26.13
CA ARG A 611 0.54 0.97 25.20
C ARG A 611 -0.75 0.37 24.66
N VAL A 612 -0.70 -0.12 23.45
CA VAL A 612 -1.79 -0.89 22.85
C VAL A 612 -1.23 -2.21 22.30
N ASP A 613 -2.01 -3.26 22.42
CA ASP A 613 -1.69 -4.53 21.76
C ASP A 613 -1.89 -4.43 20.23
N ILE A 614 -1.63 -5.51 19.53
CA ILE A 614 -1.76 -5.57 18.08
C ILE A 614 -3.20 -5.42 17.59
N ASN A 615 -4.20 -5.58 18.45
CA ASN A 615 -5.62 -5.36 18.18
C ASN A 615 -6.10 -3.95 18.59
N GLY A 616 -5.20 -3.13 19.15
CA GLY A 616 -5.50 -1.76 19.58
C GLY A 616 -6.13 -1.64 20.96
N MET A 617 -6.14 -2.72 21.73
CA MET A 617 -6.59 -2.70 23.12
C MET A 617 -5.51 -2.09 24.02
N PRO A 618 -5.84 -1.15 24.92
CA PRO A 618 -4.90 -0.68 25.94
C PRO A 618 -4.40 -1.82 26.84
N VAL A 619 -3.07 -1.85 27.10
CA VAL A 619 -2.38 -2.86 27.90
C VAL A 619 -1.46 -2.22 28.92
#